data_7f7d3abe70e349baaab66e1695b63791
#
_entry.id   7f7d3abe70e349baaab66e1695b63791
#
_cell.length_a   1.000
_cell.length_b   1.000
_cell.length_c   1.000
_cell.angle_alpha   90.00
_cell.angle_beta   90.00
_cell.angle_gamma   90.00
#
_symmetry.space_group_name_H-M   'P 1'
#
loop_
_entity.id
_entity.type
_entity.pdbx_description
1 polymer ?
#
loop_
_entity_poly.entity_id
_entity_poly.type
_entity_poly.pdbx_seq_one_letter_code
_entity_poly.pdbx_strand_id
1 'polypeptide(L)' 'MPQPPIPPTLEKLRRSPHWKALEPIFQTGRDDARRGHWDNAHPARSLRWYAYEAGWDEGDNLNQRELASQRKPS' A
#
# COMPACT_ATOMS: atom_id res chain seq x y z
N MET A 1 -7.07 -28.83 -4.22
CA MET A 1 -7.26 -27.78 -3.22
C MET A 1 -7.42 -26.45 -3.92
N PRO A 2 -8.48 -25.71 -3.62
CA PRO A 2 -8.59 -24.38 -4.16
C PRO A 2 -7.46 -23.52 -3.63
N GLN A 3 -6.77 -22.82 -4.52
CA GLN A 3 -5.76 -21.86 -4.11
C GLN A 3 -6.42 -20.66 -3.42
N PRO A 4 -5.79 -20.09 -2.39
CA PRO A 4 -6.30 -18.87 -1.83
C PRO A 4 -6.32 -17.78 -2.91
N PRO A 5 -7.31 -16.86 -2.89
CA PRO A 5 -7.35 -15.78 -3.87
C PRO A 5 -6.06 -14.97 -3.82
N ILE A 6 -5.49 -14.72 -4.99
CA ILE A 6 -4.30 -13.89 -5.11
C ILE A 6 -4.71 -12.44 -4.83
N PRO A 7 -4.04 -11.74 -3.89
CA PRO A 7 -4.37 -10.34 -3.65
C PRO A 7 -4.16 -9.50 -4.91
N PRO A 8 -5.03 -8.53 -5.18
CA PRO A 8 -4.86 -7.67 -6.34
C PRO A 8 -3.56 -6.87 -6.23
N THR A 9 -2.83 -6.78 -7.33
CA THR A 9 -1.63 -5.95 -7.40
C THR A 9 -2.03 -4.49 -7.49
N LEU A 10 -1.10 -3.59 -7.20
CA LEU A 10 -1.32 -2.15 -7.35
C LEU A 10 -1.73 -1.82 -8.80
N GLU A 11 -1.10 -2.48 -9.78
CA GLU A 11 -1.46 -2.28 -11.19
C GLU A 11 -2.91 -2.63 -11.46
N LYS A 12 -3.40 -3.76 -10.93
CA LYS A 12 -4.80 -4.15 -11.06
C LYS A 12 -5.74 -3.15 -10.39
N LEU A 13 -5.37 -2.65 -9.22
CA LEU A 13 -6.15 -1.65 -8.53
C LEU A 13 -6.25 -0.37 -9.36
N ARG A 14 -5.15 0.08 -9.97
CA ARG A 14 -5.12 1.28 -10.82
C ARG A 14 -5.98 1.13 -12.07
N ARG A 15 -6.13 -0.09 -12.58
CA ARG A 15 -6.98 -0.39 -13.74
C ARG A 15 -8.45 -0.57 -13.37
N SER A 16 -8.76 -0.66 -12.09
CA SER A 16 -10.14 -0.83 -11.64
C SER A 16 -10.95 0.43 -11.94
N PRO A 17 -12.24 0.28 -12.35
CA PRO A 17 -13.12 1.43 -12.49
C PRO A 17 -13.38 2.15 -11.18
N HIS A 18 -13.03 1.53 -10.05
CA HIS A 18 -13.17 2.11 -8.71
C HIS A 18 -11.92 2.86 -8.26
N TRP A 19 -10.87 2.93 -9.09
CA TRP A 19 -9.61 3.54 -8.67
C TRP A 19 -9.76 4.98 -8.17
N LYS A 20 -10.64 5.77 -8.79
CA LYS A 20 -10.90 7.13 -8.33
C LYS A 20 -11.29 7.20 -6.86
N ALA A 21 -12.08 6.22 -6.39
CA ALA A 21 -12.47 6.13 -4.99
C ALA A 21 -11.39 5.50 -4.12
N LEU A 22 -10.52 4.67 -4.71
CA LEU A 22 -9.47 3.96 -3.99
C LEU A 22 -8.18 4.79 -3.84
N GLU A 23 -7.92 5.71 -4.77
CA GLU A 23 -6.70 6.51 -4.77
C GLU A 23 -6.47 7.27 -3.47
N PRO A 24 -7.46 7.98 -2.90
CA PRO A 24 -7.26 8.65 -1.62
C PRO A 24 -6.90 7.68 -0.48
N ILE A 25 -7.44 6.47 -0.53
CA ILE A 25 -7.16 5.42 0.46
C ILE A 25 -5.72 4.93 0.31
N PHE A 26 -5.28 4.74 -0.93
CA PHE A 26 -3.90 4.40 -1.24
C PHE A 26 -2.93 5.48 -0.71
N GLN A 27 -3.24 6.75 -0.96
CA GLN A 27 -2.42 7.86 -0.48
C GLN A 27 -2.36 7.90 1.04
N THR A 28 -3.49 7.67 1.72
CA THR A 28 -3.54 7.59 3.18
C THR A 28 -2.64 6.48 3.70
N GLY A 29 -2.70 5.30 3.09
CA GLY A 29 -1.84 4.18 3.47
C GLY A 29 -0.36 4.52 3.31
N ARG A 30 0.00 5.16 2.21
CA ARG A 30 1.37 5.61 1.96
C ARG A 30 1.84 6.62 3.01
N ASP A 31 1.00 7.60 3.32
CA ASP A 31 1.33 8.62 4.32
C ASP A 31 1.45 8.02 5.71
N ASP A 32 0.57 7.10 6.08
CA ASP A 32 0.64 6.40 7.36
C ASP A 32 1.91 5.57 7.48
N ALA A 33 2.32 4.92 6.41
CA ALA A 33 3.57 4.17 6.37
C ALA A 33 4.78 5.08 6.56
N ARG A 34 4.76 6.27 5.96
CA ARG A 34 5.82 7.27 6.14
C ARG A 34 5.94 7.72 7.59
N ARG A 35 4.84 7.70 8.33
CA ARG A 35 4.81 8.02 9.76
C ARG A 35 5.05 6.82 10.66
N GLY A 36 5.16 5.62 10.10
CA GLY A 36 5.27 4.39 10.87
C GLY A 36 3.98 4.02 11.61
N HIS A 37 2.83 4.46 11.13
CA HIS A 37 1.53 4.25 11.78
C HIS A 37 0.60 3.47 10.85
N TRP A 38 0.32 2.21 11.20
CA TRP A 38 -0.62 1.39 10.46
C TRP A 38 -2.01 1.49 11.09
N ASP A 39 -2.98 1.91 10.30
CA ASP A 39 -4.37 2.03 10.77
C ASP A 39 -5.31 1.76 9.60
N ASN A 40 -5.44 0.49 9.25
CA ASN A 40 -6.33 0.09 8.18
C ASN A 40 -7.71 -0.24 8.77
N ALA A 41 -8.61 0.74 8.76
CA ALA A 41 -9.95 0.61 9.31
C ALA A 41 -10.95 -0.03 8.34
N HIS A 42 -10.51 -0.39 7.13
CA HIS A 42 -11.39 -0.97 6.13
C HIS A 42 -11.61 -2.46 6.40
N PRO A 43 -12.76 -3.02 5.96
CA PRO A 43 -13.00 -4.46 6.10
C PRO A 43 -11.91 -5.26 5.41
N ALA A 44 -11.37 -6.26 6.10
CA ALA A 44 -10.30 -7.10 5.58
C ALA A 44 -10.68 -7.72 4.23
N ARG A 45 -9.74 -7.71 3.29
CA ARG A 45 -9.89 -8.27 1.93
C ARG A 45 -10.86 -7.50 1.04
N SER A 46 -11.36 -6.33 1.45
CA SER A 46 -12.10 -5.44 0.56
C SER A 46 -11.12 -4.72 -0.38
N LEU A 47 -11.62 -4.16 -1.48
CA LEU A 47 -10.79 -3.36 -2.38
C LEU A 47 -10.15 -2.17 -1.65
N ARG A 48 -10.90 -1.55 -0.75
CA ARG A 48 -10.41 -0.44 0.06
C ARG A 48 -9.26 -0.89 0.97
N TRP A 49 -9.42 -2.05 1.59
CA TRP A 49 -8.37 -2.61 2.42
C TRP A 49 -7.09 -2.85 1.62
N TYR A 50 -7.22 -3.45 0.42
CA TYR A 50 -6.05 -3.68 -0.44
C TYR A 50 -5.43 -2.38 -0.93
N ALA A 51 -6.23 -1.35 -1.20
CA ALA A 51 -5.70 -0.05 -1.61
C ALA A 51 -4.85 0.57 -0.49
N TYR A 52 -5.33 0.52 0.74
CA TYR A 52 -4.57 0.98 1.90
C TYR A 52 -3.25 0.19 2.05
N GLU A 53 -3.33 -1.13 1.98
CA GLU A 53 -2.15 -1.99 2.13
C GLU A 53 -1.13 -1.75 1.01
N ALA A 54 -1.58 -1.56 -0.22
CA ALA A 54 -0.69 -1.24 -1.33
C ALA A 54 0.00 0.12 -1.11
N GLY A 55 -0.74 1.10 -0.60
CA GLY A 55 -0.17 2.39 -0.22
C GLY A 55 0.86 2.26 0.89
N TRP A 56 0.54 1.46 1.90
CA TRP A 56 1.47 1.17 3.00
C TRP A 56 2.77 0.58 2.48
N ASP A 57 2.69 -0.42 1.60
CA ASP A 57 3.87 -1.07 1.02
C ASP A 57 4.74 -0.05 0.26
N GLU A 58 4.11 0.83 -0.51
CA GLU A 58 4.85 1.87 -1.23
C GLU A 58 5.53 2.84 -0.27
N GLY A 59 4.83 3.30 0.76
CA GLY A 59 5.39 4.19 1.77
C GLY A 59 6.54 3.55 2.54
N ASP A 60 6.41 2.28 2.89
CA ASP A 60 7.46 1.52 3.56
C ASP A 60 8.70 1.38 2.65
N ASN A 61 8.49 1.07 1.36
CA ASN A 61 9.59 0.99 0.40
C ASN A 61 10.31 2.33 0.25
N LEU A 62 9.58 3.45 0.24
CA LEU A 62 10.19 4.77 0.21
C LEU A 62 11.05 5.02 1.45
N ASN A 63 10.55 4.64 2.63
CA ASN A 63 11.31 4.74 3.87
C ASN A 63 12.60 3.93 3.81
N GLN A 64 12.52 2.70 3.29
CA GLN A 64 13.68 1.83 3.16
C GLN A 64 14.71 2.42 2.18
N ARG A 65 14.26 3.00 1.08
CA ARG A 65 15.14 3.65 0.12
C ARG A 65 15.85 4.87 0.72
N GLU A 66 15.13 5.67 1.51
CA GLU A 66 15.71 6.81 2.18
C GLU A 66 16.77 6.39 3.20
N LEU A 67 16.47 5.35 4.00
CA LEU A 67 17.43 4.81 4.94
C LEU A 67 18.68 4.27 4.24
N ALA A 68 18.49 3.55 3.12
CA ALA A 68 19.61 3.05 2.34
C ALA A 68 20.45 4.19 1.75
N SER A 69 19.79 5.27 1.33
CA SER A 69 20.49 6.46 0.79
C SER A 69 21.29 7.19 1.86
N GLN A 70 20.84 7.16 3.12
CA GLN A 70 21.55 7.77 4.25
C GLN A 70 22.74 6.94 4.73
N ARG A 71 22.75 5.65 4.42
CA ARG A 71 23.88 4.77 4.72
C ARG A 71 24.93 4.92 3.62
N LYS A 72 25.75 5.94 3.72
CA LYS A 72 26.89 6.07 2.80
C LYS A 72 27.88 4.96 3.07
N PRO A 73 28.27 4.18 2.08
CA PRO A 73 29.42 3.29 2.23
C PRO A 73 30.64 4.14 2.54
N SER A 74 31.26 3.85 3.61
CA SER A 74 32.51 4.48 3.98
C SER A 74 33.63 4.10 2.99
#